data_0a23d7b76f7d1b388f8564979e75891d
#
_entry.id   0a23d7b76f7d1b388f8564979e75891d
#
_cell.length_a   1.000
_cell.length_b   1.000
_cell.length_c   1.000
_cell.angle_alpha   90.00
_cell.angle_beta   90.00
_cell.angle_gamma   90.00
#
_symmetry.space_group_name_H-M   'P 1'
#
loop_
_entity.id
_entity.type
_entity.pdbx_description
1 polymer ?
#
loop_
_entity_poly.entity_id
_entity_poly.type
_entity_poly.pdbx_seq_one_letter_code
_entity_poly.pdbx_strand_id
1 'polypeptide(L)'
;MFTIKQPSTIIFGKYSAHIYKYPKNSLVITSPGAKKRNWMEYLQLKNYYIFDQVKPNPSIDITVSIINEFKKTNFPTVIGIGGGSCLDVAKFVAAKLNKKKILIPTTFGSGSDVTRISVLKVDGKKQSFHDDNFFADVSIVDSNFLSNTPEQIKKNSAIDACAQCSEAFDSKAGNTYTKFLCK
;
A
#
# COMPACT_ATOMS: atom_id res chain seq x y z
N MET A 1 9.70 -19.31 20.69
CA MET A 1 8.62 -18.29 20.83
C MET A 1 8.82 -17.26 19.72
N PHE A 2 7.77 -16.83 19.00
CA PHE A 2 7.84 -15.81 17.97
C PHE A 2 6.63 -14.87 18.09
N THR A 3 6.80 -13.62 17.65
CA THR A 3 5.75 -12.59 17.67
C THR A 3 5.37 -12.26 16.24
N ILE A 4 4.06 -12.19 15.95
CA ILE A 4 3.53 -11.78 14.67
C ILE A 4 2.96 -10.38 14.82
N LYS A 5 3.39 -9.46 13.94
CA LYS A 5 2.82 -8.13 13.80
C LYS A 5 2.28 -7.97 12.37
N GLN A 6 1.08 -7.48 12.25
CA GLN A 6 0.38 -7.31 10.97
C GLN A 6 -0.61 -6.14 11.07
N PRO A 7 -1.26 -5.72 9.98
CA PRO A 7 -2.35 -4.75 10.01
C PRO A 7 -3.44 -5.11 11.03
N SER A 8 -4.07 -4.10 11.61
CA SER A 8 -5.17 -4.30 12.57
C SER A 8 -6.37 -5.02 11.92
N THR A 9 -6.60 -4.76 10.64
CA THR A 9 -7.67 -5.40 9.86
C THR A 9 -7.17 -5.70 8.45
N ILE A 10 -7.42 -6.91 7.98
CA ILE A 10 -7.17 -7.32 6.59
C ILE A 10 -8.49 -7.82 6.02
N ILE A 11 -8.92 -7.22 4.91
CA ILE A 11 -10.19 -7.55 4.23
C ILE A 11 -9.85 -8.16 2.87
N PHE A 12 -10.30 -9.37 2.63
CA PHE A 12 -10.13 -10.05 1.34
C PHE A 12 -11.47 -10.25 0.65
N GLY A 13 -11.49 -10.05 -0.64
CA GLY A 13 -12.62 -10.47 -1.46
C GLY A 13 -12.82 -9.60 -2.69
N LYS A 14 -13.46 -10.17 -3.71
CA LYS A 14 -13.87 -9.43 -4.89
C LYS A 14 -14.90 -8.35 -4.48
N TYR A 15 -14.69 -7.13 -4.97
CA TYR A 15 -15.49 -5.95 -4.65
C TYR A 15 -15.37 -5.46 -3.19
N SER A 16 -14.47 -6.00 -2.37
CA SER A 16 -14.32 -5.57 -0.98
C SER A 16 -13.97 -4.07 -0.87
N ALA A 17 -13.14 -3.55 -1.77
CA ALA A 17 -12.82 -2.14 -1.82
C ALA A 17 -14.01 -1.27 -2.30
N HIS A 18 -14.88 -1.80 -3.14
CA HIS A 18 -16.07 -1.09 -3.60
C HIS A 18 -17.13 -0.92 -2.49
N ILE A 19 -17.34 -1.95 -1.68
CA ILE A 19 -18.38 -1.93 -0.61
C ILE A 19 -17.91 -1.33 0.71
N TYR A 20 -16.59 -1.13 0.87
CA TYR A 20 -16.03 -0.56 2.09
C TYR A 20 -16.44 0.91 2.25
N LYS A 21 -16.78 1.31 3.47
CA LYS A 21 -17.19 2.70 3.78
C LYS A 21 -15.97 3.52 4.19
N TYR A 22 -15.47 4.32 3.27
CA TYR A 22 -14.33 5.19 3.51
C TYR A 22 -14.70 6.44 4.32
N PRO A 23 -13.79 6.91 5.21
CA PRO A 23 -13.98 8.20 5.86
C PRO A 23 -14.00 9.34 4.83
N LYS A 24 -14.93 10.29 4.99
CA LYS A 24 -14.96 11.50 4.15
C LYS A 24 -13.73 12.36 4.39
N ASN A 25 -13.41 13.21 3.43
CA ASN A 25 -12.26 14.13 3.47
C ASN A 25 -10.91 13.43 3.68
N SER A 26 -10.78 12.16 3.30
CA SER A 26 -9.50 11.43 3.35
C SER A 26 -8.51 11.98 2.31
N LEU A 27 -7.21 11.86 2.58
CA LEU A 27 -6.16 12.11 1.60
C LEU A 27 -5.87 10.82 0.83
N VAL A 28 -6.10 10.85 -0.48
CA VAL A 28 -5.78 9.73 -1.38
C VAL A 28 -4.39 9.93 -1.96
N ILE A 29 -3.54 8.91 -1.85
CA ILE A 29 -2.20 8.88 -2.48
C ILE A 29 -2.17 7.75 -3.49
N THR A 30 -1.89 8.11 -4.76
CA THR A 30 -1.97 7.18 -5.88
C THR A 30 -1.06 7.58 -7.05
N SER A 31 -1.13 6.82 -8.14
CA SER A 31 -0.37 7.06 -9.37
C SER A 31 -1.20 7.81 -10.42
N PRO A 32 -0.57 8.43 -11.44
CA PRO A 32 -1.27 9.15 -12.51
C PRO A 32 -2.33 8.33 -13.26
N GLY A 33 -2.18 7.01 -13.26
CA GLY A 33 -3.12 6.11 -13.93
C GLY A 33 -4.44 5.87 -13.19
N ALA A 34 -4.56 6.29 -11.94
CA ALA A 34 -5.74 6.02 -11.11
C ALA A 34 -7.02 6.64 -11.65
N LYS A 35 -6.93 7.89 -12.12
CA LYS A 35 -8.05 8.62 -12.72
C LYS A 35 -8.54 7.92 -14.00
N LYS A 36 -7.62 7.54 -14.91
CA LYS A 36 -7.96 6.82 -16.14
C LYS A 36 -8.65 5.47 -15.87
N ARG A 37 -8.35 4.85 -14.72
CA ARG A 37 -8.93 3.57 -14.32
C ARG A 37 -10.18 3.72 -13.43
N ASN A 38 -10.67 4.94 -13.24
CA ASN A 38 -11.86 5.27 -12.44
C ASN A 38 -11.81 4.69 -11.01
N TRP A 39 -10.60 4.64 -10.40
CA TRP A 39 -10.45 4.03 -9.07
C TRP A 39 -11.22 4.79 -8.00
N MET A 40 -11.29 6.12 -8.06
CA MET A 40 -12.00 6.93 -7.06
C MET A 40 -13.51 6.68 -7.09
N GLU A 41 -14.08 6.52 -8.29
CA GLU A 41 -15.48 6.16 -8.49
C GLU A 41 -15.75 4.73 -8.04
N TYR A 42 -14.84 3.80 -8.37
CA TYR A 42 -14.93 2.42 -7.92
C TYR A 42 -14.94 2.32 -6.39
N LEU A 43 -14.11 3.10 -5.70
CA LEU A 43 -14.09 3.18 -4.24
C LEU A 43 -15.25 3.99 -3.66
N GLN A 44 -16.11 4.59 -4.48
CA GLN A 44 -17.21 5.46 -4.05
C GLN A 44 -16.76 6.59 -3.11
N LEU A 45 -15.56 7.12 -3.34
CA LEU A 45 -15.01 8.19 -2.50
C LEU A 45 -15.78 9.48 -2.68
N LYS A 46 -16.13 10.13 -1.57
CA LYS A 46 -16.81 11.42 -1.55
C LYS A 46 -16.00 12.43 -0.75
N ASN A 47 -15.81 13.64 -1.31
CA ASN A 47 -15.08 14.72 -0.64
C ASN A 47 -13.70 14.23 -0.17
N TYR A 48 -12.75 14.07 -1.06
CA TYR A 48 -11.38 13.64 -0.78
C TYR A 48 -10.37 14.64 -1.31
N TYR A 49 -9.20 14.67 -0.68
CA TYR A 49 -7.99 15.29 -1.23
C TYR A 49 -7.24 14.22 -2.00
N ILE A 50 -6.46 14.60 -3.00
CA ILE A 50 -5.74 13.63 -3.81
C ILE A 50 -4.33 14.11 -4.17
N PHE A 51 -3.37 13.21 -4.02
CA PHE A 51 -2.07 13.29 -4.65
C PHE A 51 -1.91 12.09 -5.59
N ASP A 52 -1.94 12.33 -6.91
CA ASP A 52 -1.96 11.28 -7.95
C ASP A 52 -0.67 11.22 -8.79
N GLN A 53 0.44 11.76 -8.28
CA GLN A 53 1.70 11.87 -9.03
C GLN A 53 2.79 10.89 -8.56
N VAL A 54 2.43 9.83 -7.83
CA VAL A 54 3.42 8.84 -7.40
C VAL A 54 3.89 8.02 -8.59
N LYS A 55 5.20 8.12 -8.89
CA LYS A 55 5.88 7.35 -9.93
C LYS A 55 6.54 6.08 -9.34
N PRO A 56 6.87 5.08 -10.16
CA PRO A 56 7.66 3.94 -9.71
C PRO A 56 8.99 4.35 -9.08
N ASN A 57 9.41 3.65 -8.03
CA ASN A 57 10.60 3.94 -7.24
C ASN A 57 10.65 5.38 -6.71
N PRO A 58 9.67 5.79 -5.88
CA PRO A 58 9.52 7.15 -5.40
C PRO A 58 10.71 7.60 -4.54
N SER A 59 11.08 8.88 -4.64
CA SER A 59 12.08 9.47 -3.75
C SER A 59 11.44 9.88 -2.41
N ILE A 60 12.29 10.04 -1.39
CA ILE A 60 11.85 10.59 -0.11
C ILE A 60 11.33 12.03 -0.26
N ASP A 61 11.85 12.79 -1.23
CA ASP A 61 11.45 14.18 -1.47
C ASP A 61 9.97 14.30 -1.83
N ILE A 62 9.41 13.30 -2.57
CA ILE A 62 7.97 13.32 -2.88
C ILE A 62 7.14 13.17 -1.61
N THR A 63 7.61 12.40 -0.64
CA THR A 63 6.90 12.28 0.65
C THR A 63 6.96 13.58 1.44
N VAL A 64 8.10 14.26 1.41
CA VAL A 64 8.29 15.56 2.05
C VAL A 64 7.39 16.61 1.40
N SER A 65 7.30 16.63 0.06
CA SER A 65 6.42 17.57 -0.65
C SER A 65 4.95 17.35 -0.28
N ILE A 66 4.47 16.09 -0.26
CA ILE A 66 3.11 15.77 0.15
C ILE A 66 2.84 16.20 1.60
N ILE A 67 3.77 15.92 2.50
CA ILE A 67 3.64 16.31 3.90
C ILE A 67 3.52 17.84 4.01
N ASN A 68 4.37 18.59 3.32
CA ASN A 68 4.33 20.06 3.34
C ASN A 68 3.04 20.62 2.75
N GLU A 69 2.52 20.04 1.69
CA GLU A 69 1.27 20.42 1.05
C GLU A 69 0.07 20.20 1.97
N PHE A 70 0.00 19.03 2.64
CA PHE A 70 -1.18 18.61 3.37
C PHE A 70 -1.10 18.73 4.89
N LYS A 71 0.04 19.11 5.49
CA LYS A 71 0.20 19.18 6.97
C LYS A 71 -0.78 20.14 7.68
N LYS A 72 -1.32 21.14 6.97
CA LYS A 72 -2.31 22.09 7.49
C LYS A 72 -3.76 21.68 7.13
N THR A 73 -3.94 20.66 6.30
CA THR A 73 -5.24 20.19 5.86
C THR A 73 -5.84 19.24 6.89
N ASN A 74 -7.09 19.45 7.25
CA ASN A 74 -7.76 18.56 8.19
C ASN A 74 -8.38 17.36 7.47
N PHE A 75 -7.74 16.20 7.58
CA PHE A 75 -8.25 14.93 7.08
C PHE A 75 -8.02 13.81 8.11
N PRO A 76 -8.95 12.84 8.22
CA PRO A 76 -8.87 11.79 9.23
C PRO A 76 -7.90 10.65 8.85
N THR A 77 -7.74 10.38 7.56
CA THR A 77 -7.14 9.13 7.06
C THR A 77 -6.39 9.37 5.76
N VAL A 78 -5.29 8.67 5.58
CA VAL A 78 -4.61 8.52 4.29
C VAL A 78 -5.08 7.22 3.65
N ILE A 79 -5.51 7.29 2.39
CA ILE A 79 -5.86 6.12 1.57
C ILE A 79 -4.78 5.94 0.52
N GLY A 80 -3.96 4.90 0.65
CA GLY A 80 -3.00 4.49 -0.38
C GLY A 80 -3.64 3.49 -1.33
N ILE A 81 -3.72 3.82 -2.62
CA ILE A 81 -4.21 2.89 -3.64
C ILE A 81 -3.22 2.80 -4.80
N GLY A 82 -2.79 1.58 -5.13
CA GLY A 82 -1.84 1.34 -6.21
C GLY A 82 -0.91 0.18 -5.96
N GLY A 83 0.17 0.10 -6.70
CA GLY A 83 1.26 -0.84 -6.43
C GLY A 83 2.11 -0.41 -5.23
N GLY A 84 3.10 -1.23 -4.86
CA GLY A 84 3.96 -1.01 -3.69
C GLY A 84 4.50 0.41 -3.56
N SER A 85 4.90 1.06 -4.66
CA SER A 85 5.37 2.45 -4.65
C SER A 85 4.36 3.45 -4.07
N CYS A 86 3.08 3.32 -4.44
CA CYS A 86 2.02 4.18 -3.89
C CYS A 86 1.78 3.89 -2.41
N LEU A 87 1.77 2.61 -2.05
CA LEU A 87 1.55 2.18 -0.67
C LEU A 87 2.69 2.60 0.25
N ASP A 88 3.93 2.52 -0.22
CA ASP A 88 5.10 2.96 0.55
C ASP A 88 5.08 4.46 0.82
N VAL A 89 4.74 5.28 -0.18
CA VAL A 89 4.54 6.73 0.01
C VAL A 89 3.40 7.00 0.98
N ALA A 90 2.26 6.32 0.82
CA ALA A 90 1.10 6.51 1.69
C ALA A 90 1.41 6.16 3.16
N LYS A 91 2.11 5.04 3.40
CA LYS A 91 2.56 4.64 4.75
C LYS A 91 3.44 5.70 5.40
N PHE A 92 4.46 6.15 4.65
CA PHE A 92 5.42 7.13 5.16
C PHE A 92 4.74 8.46 5.50
N VAL A 93 3.91 8.98 4.57
CA VAL A 93 3.16 10.23 4.78
C VAL A 93 2.20 10.11 5.96
N ALA A 94 1.43 9.02 6.03
CA ALA A 94 0.48 8.80 7.12
C ALA A 94 1.17 8.75 8.49
N ALA A 95 2.28 8.03 8.60
CA ALA A 95 3.05 7.94 9.84
C ALA A 95 3.61 9.30 10.26
N LYS A 96 4.18 10.06 9.32
CA LYS A 96 4.74 11.41 9.62
C LYS A 96 3.67 12.43 10.01
N LEU A 97 2.46 12.31 9.49
CA LEU A 97 1.32 13.16 9.84
C LEU A 97 0.47 12.61 10.98
N ASN A 98 0.88 11.48 11.58
CA ASN A 98 0.14 10.77 12.63
C ASN A 98 -1.33 10.53 12.25
N LYS A 99 -1.56 9.97 11.06
CA LYS A 99 -2.89 9.67 10.51
C LYS A 99 -3.10 8.17 10.37
N LYS A 100 -4.35 7.75 10.51
CA LYS A 100 -4.77 6.39 10.13
C LYS A 100 -4.53 6.16 8.65
N LYS A 101 -4.33 4.90 8.26
CA LYS A 101 -4.08 4.54 6.87
C LYS A 101 -4.87 3.32 6.44
N ILE A 102 -5.48 3.44 5.26
CA ILE A 102 -6.14 2.35 4.55
C ILE A 102 -5.30 2.08 3.30
N LEU A 103 -4.83 0.86 3.14
CA LEU A 103 -3.98 0.49 2.01
C LEU A 103 -4.71 -0.50 1.09
N ILE A 104 -4.72 -0.19 -0.21
CA ILE A 104 -5.44 -0.94 -1.23
C ILE A 104 -4.44 -1.31 -2.34
N PRO A 105 -3.85 -2.52 -2.31
CA PRO A 105 -2.95 -2.95 -3.35
C PRO A 105 -3.70 -3.19 -4.65
N THR A 106 -3.12 -2.77 -5.77
CA THR A 106 -3.59 -3.08 -7.12
C THR A 106 -2.63 -4.01 -7.87
N THR A 107 -1.54 -4.42 -7.20
CA THR A 107 -0.60 -5.48 -7.57
C THR A 107 -0.33 -6.32 -6.33
N PHE A 108 -0.15 -7.63 -6.48
CA PHE A 108 -0.12 -8.56 -5.35
C PHE A 108 1.25 -9.24 -5.12
N GLY A 109 2.34 -8.63 -5.58
CA GLY A 109 3.70 -9.15 -5.37
C GLY A 109 4.38 -8.53 -4.15
N SER A 110 4.28 -7.22 -3.95
CA SER A 110 5.14 -6.50 -3.00
C SER A 110 4.80 -6.72 -1.52
N GLY A 111 3.57 -7.12 -1.17
CA GLY A 111 3.10 -7.21 0.21
C GLY A 111 3.19 -5.90 1.01
N SER A 112 3.36 -4.75 0.32
CA SER A 112 3.54 -3.46 1.00
C SER A 112 2.35 -3.05 1.86
N ASP A 113 1.15 -3.52 1.56
CA ASP A 113 -0.08 -3.26 2.30
C ASP A 113 -0.13 -3.92 3.68
N VAL A 114 0.66 -4.97 3.90
CA VAL A 114 0.67 -5.74 5.15
C VAL A 114 1.98 -5.64 5.92
N THR A 115 2.99 -4.91 5.41
CA THR A 115 4.31 -4.82 6.05
C THR A 115 4.55 -3.49 6.75
N ARG A 116 5.49 -3.51 7.72
CA ARG A 116 6.02 -2.33 8.40
C ARG A 116 7.16 -1.64 7.64
N ILE A 117 7.32 -1.91 6.35
CA ILE A 117 8.45 -1.46 5.55
C ILE A 117 7.94 -0.48 4.50
N SER A 118 8.62 0.66 4.36
CA SER A 118 8.45 1.60 3.26
C SER A 118 9.77 1.75 2.52
N VAL A 119 9.79 1.51 1.21
CA VAL A 119 10.99 1.58 0.38
C VAL A 119 10.96 2.85 -0.47
N LEU A 120 11.89 3.75 -0.21
CA LEU A 120 12.01 5.04 -0.90
C LEU A 120 13.44 5.22 -1.43
N LYS A 121 13.62 6.08 -2.43
CA LYS A 121 14.96 6.48 -2.86
C LYS A 121 15.45 7.66 -2.02
N VAL A 122 16.66 7.52 -1.49
CA VAL A 122 17.43 8.57 -0.85
C VAL A 122 18.75 8.68 -1.61
N ASP A 123 19.10 9.86 -2.10
CA ASP A 123 20.30 10.10 -2.90
C ASP A 123 20.48 9.10 -4.06
N GLY A 124 19.36 8.82 -4.76
CA GLY A 124 19.33 7.92 -5.91
C GLY A 124 19.34 6.42 -5.56
N LYS A 125 19.56 6.02 -4.31
CA LYS A 125 19.61 4.62 -3.86
C LYS A 125 18.34 4.22 -3.13
N LYS A 126 17.86 2.98 -3.32
CA LYS A 126 16.74 2.43 -2.56
C LYS A 126 17.14 2.23 -1.09
N GLN A 127 16.34 2.76 -0.19
CA GLN A 127 16.49 2.58 1.24
C GLN A 127 15.17 2.06 1.83
N SER A 128 15.25 1.05 2.70
CA SER A 128 14.13 0.50 3.43
C SER A 128 14.00 1.20 4.78
N PHE A 129 12.85 1.76 5.06
CA PHE A 129 12.48 2.35 6.33
C PHE A 129 11.58 1.36 7.09
N HIS A 130 11.89 1.10 8.34
CA HIS A 130 11.18 0.14 9.19
C HIS A 130 10.56 0.85 10.39
N ASP A 131 9.23 0.84 10.48
CA ASP A 131 8.50 1.45 11.60
C ASP A 131 7.17 0.71 11.80
N ASP A 132 6.81 0.42 13.06
CA ASP A 132 5.52 -0.20 13.35
C ASP A 132 4.34 0.72 12.99
N ASN A 133 4.57 2.04 12.95
CA ASN A 133 3.60 3.01 12.45
C ASN A 133 3.35 2.91 10.94
N PHE A 134 4.09 2.10 10.20
CA PHE A 134 3.81 1.84 8.78
C PHE A 134 2.78 0.73 8.56
N PHE A 135 2.48 -0.09 9.54
CA PHE A 135 1.38 -1.04 9.40
C PHE A 135 0.07 -0.32 9.07
N ALA A 136 -0.68 -0.88 8.13
CA ALA A 136 -2.01 -0.38 7.81
C ALA A 136 -2.95 -0.55 9.01
N ASP A 137 -3.84 0.42 9.23
CA ASP A 137 -5.00 0.21 10.11
C ASP A 137 -5.99 -0.75 9.43
N VAL A 138 -6.15 -0.59 8.10
CA VAL A 138 -6.93 -1.50 7.25
C VAL A 138 -6.19 -1.76 5.95
N SER A 139 -5.97 -3.02 5.62
CA SER A 139 -5.54 -3.48 4.30
C SER A 139 -6.73 -4.10 3.57
N ILE A 140 -7.01 -3.68 2.32
CA ILE A 140 -8.15 -4.18 1.54
C ILE A 140 -7.62 -4.81 0.25
N VAL A 141 -7.65 -6.12 0.18
CA VAL A 141 -7.17 -6.92 -0.94
C VAL A 141 -8.37 -7.31 -1.83
N ASP A 142 -8.60 -6.52 -2.87
CA ASP A 142 -9.71 -6.71 -3.80
C ASP A 142 -9.21 -7.25 -5.14
N SER A 143 -9.54 -8.50 -5.44
CA SER A 143 -9.13 -9.16 -6.68
C SER A 143 -9.67 -8.50 -7.96
N ASN A 144 -10.68 -7.63 -7.86
CA ASN A 144 -11.19 -6.90 -9.02
C ASN A 144 -10.14 -5.98 -9.65
N PHE A 145 -9.17 -5.48 -8.89
CA PHE A 145 -8.08 -4.66 -9.44
C PHE A 145 -7.17 -5.43 -10.41
N LEU A 146 -7.08 -6.76 -10.28
CA LEU A 146 -6.32 -7.59 -11.23
C LEU A 146 -6.95 -7.62 -12.62
N SER A 147 -8.26 -7.48 -12.74
CA SER A 147 -8.98 -7.64 -14.01
C SER A 147 -8.47 -6.66 -15.08
N ASN A 148 -8.18 -5.43 -14.67
CA ASN A 148 -7.74 -4.35 -15.56
C ASN A 148 -6.23 -4.05 -15.48
N THR A 149 -5.46 -4.91 -14.81
CA THR A 149 -4.00 -4.75 -14.73
C THR A 149 -3.36 -5.28 -16.01
N PRO A 150 -2.41 -4.55 -16.63
CA PRO A 150 -1.69 -5.04 -17.80
C PRO A 150 -1.04 -6.40 -17.55
N GLU A 151 -1.05 -7.28 -18.54
CA GLU A 151 -0.61 -8.67 -18.40
C GLU A 151 0.83 -8.78 -17.91
N GLN A 152 1.74 -7.95 -18.43
CA GLN A 152 3.13 -7.94 -17.99
C GLN A 152 3.26 -7.59 -16.50
N ILE A 153 2.44 -6.68 -15.98
CA ILE A 153 2.46 -6.32 -14.57
C ILE A 153 1.89 -7.47 -13.73
N LYS A 154 0.86 -8.18 -14.21
CA LYS A 154 0.35 -9.38 -13.54
C LYS A 154 1.43 -10.46 -13.43
N LYS A 155 2.12 -10.75 -14.54
CA LYS A 155 3.22 -11.74 -14.57
C LYS A 155 4.34 -11.36 -13.61
N ASN A 156 4.82 -10.12 -13.66
CA ASN A 156 5.88 -9.65 -12.77
C ASN A 156 5.45 -9.74 -11.29
N SER A 157 4.21 -9.37 -11.01
CA SER A 157 3.64 -9.41 -9.66
C SER A 157 3.52 -10.85 -9.13
N ALA A 158 3.12 -11.79 -9.98
CA ALA A 158 3.02 -13.20 -9.61
C ALA A 158 4.42 -13.81 -9.35
N ILE A 159 5.40 -13.50 -10.21
CA ILE A 159 6.78 -13.96 -10.03
C ILE A 159 7.37 -13.41 -8.74
N ASP A 160 7.16 -12.12 -8.45
CA ASP A 160 7.60 -11.47 -7.23
C ASP A 160 6.98 -12.16 -5.98
N ALA A 161 5.67 -12.43 -6.01
CA ALA A 161 5.00 -13.16 -4.93
C ALA A 161 5.58 -14.56 -4.72
N CYS A 162 5.79 -15.32 -5.79
CA CYS A 162 6.38 -16.67 -5.72
C CYS A 162 7.81 -16.62 -5.16
N ALA A 163 8.63 -15.67 -5.60
CA ALA A 163 10.00 -15.51 -5.10
C ALA A 163 10.00 -15.20 -3.61
N GLN A 164 9.18 -14.25 -3.16
CA GLN A 164 9.07 -13.89 -1.75
C GLN A 164 8.55 -15.05 -0.89
N CYS A 165 7.56 -15.81 -1.36
CA CYS A 165 7.08 -17.00 -0.65
C CYS A 165 8.18 -18.07 -0.53
N SER A 166 8.95 -18.30 -1.61
CA SER A 166 10.07 -19.24 -1.62
C SER A 166 11.17 -18.83 -0.61
N GLU A 167 11.59 -17.56 -0.68
CA GLU A 167 12.58 -17.02 0.26
C GLU A 167 12.10 -17.09 1.72
N ALA A 168 10.84 -16.75 1.98
CA ALA A 168 10.27 -16.78 3.31
C ALA A 168 10.14 -18.21 3.86
N PHE A 169 9.81 -19.18 3.00
CA PHE A 169 9.68 -20.59 3.38
C PHE A 169 11.02 -21.18 3.79
N ASP A 170 12.09 -20.88 3.06
CA ASP A 170 13.44 -21.39 3.29
C ASP A 170 14.26 -20.52 4.26
N SER A 171 13.73 -19.38 4.68
CA SER A 171 14.43 -18.46 5.58
C SER A 171 14.76 -19.12 6.93
N LYS A 172 15.97 -18.88 7.43
CA LYS A 172 16.39 -19.25 8.78
C LYS A 172 15.53 -18.57 9.86
N ALA A 173 14.96 -17.39 9.57
CA ALA A 173 14.03 -16.67 10.46
C ALA A 173 12.58 -17.15 10.31
N GLY A 174 12.30 -18.03 9.35
CA GLY A 174 10.98 -18.60 9.09
C GLY A 174 10.48 -19.41 10.29
N ASN A 175 9.19 -19.30 10.57
CA ASN A 175 8.51 -20.05 11.60
C ASN A 175 7.31 -20.82 11.02
N THR A 176 6.63 -21.62 11.85
CA THR A 176 5.47 -22.42 11.40
C THR A 176 4.38 -21.58 10.74
N TYR A 177 4.12 -20.38 11.24
CA TYR A 177 3.12 -19.48 10.66
C TYR A 177 3.56 -18.97 9.29
N THR A 178 4.81 -18.50 9.15
CA THR A 178 5.38 -18.09 7.86
C THR A 178 5.30 -19.21 6.83
N LYS A 179 5.73 -20.41 7.21
CA LYS A 179 5.69 -21.58 6.31
C LYS A 179 4.27 -22.00 5.92
N PHE A 180 3.30 -21.80 6.79
CA PHE A 180 1.88 -22.05 6.49
C PHE A 180 1.35 -21.06 5.44
N LEU A 181 1.70 -19.78 5.55
CA LEU A 181 1.26 -18.77 4.60
C LEU A 181 1.91 -18.88 3.22
N CYS A 182 3.08 -19.53 3.12
CA CYS A 182 3.79 -19.70 1.86
C CYS A 182 3.37 -20.93 1.05
N LYS A 183 2.45 -21.73 1.56
CA LYS A 183 1.88 -22.93 0.89
C LYS A 183 0.64 -22.58 0.10
#